data_d85edeb3a11119e67165cf8099520f39
#
_entry.id   d85edeb3a11119e67165cf8099520f39
#
_cell.length_a   1.000
_cell.length_b   1.000
_cell.length_c   1.000
_cell.angle_alpha   90.00
_cell.angle_beta   90.00
_cell.angle_gamma   90.00
#
_symmetry.space_group_name_H-M   'P 1'
#
loop_
_entity.id
_entity.type
_entity.pdbx_description
1 polymer ?
#
loop_
_entity_poly.entity_id
_entity_poly.type
_entity_poly.pdbx_seq_one_letter_code
_entity_poly.pdbx_strand_id
1 'polypeptide(L)'
;LLSVGMFTGCGTSYKADESTVFVLKDGKIVSTDVENFDEKTYDKDGLKEYVKNEIDTYNEKNGKGSVSLKKLDTGEKKATLTIAYRTAEDYQKFNDMELYTGSVAEALAAGYSFDGSFASVKNGKIKACESSAFLDDSSCKVVVIRGNTNVKVKGTICYVSTTNTSYVDAQTIAIKEGTSLLAAEKTTEGTESATEAAGTQIEETTGAVSDDDLIDVTEQESEVKFQF
;
A
#
# COMPACT_ATOMS: atom_id res chain seq x y z
N LEU A 1 9.51 36.86 -27.91
CA LEU A 1 8.28 36.03 -27.90
C LEU A 1 8.62 34.67 -27.29
N LEU A 2 8.34 34.51 -25.98
CA LEU A 2 8.43 33.21 -25.30
C LEU A 2 7.08 32.52 -25.44
N SER A 3 7.00 31.46 -26.24
CA SER A 3 5.84 30.61 -26.30
C SER A 3 5.86 29.67 -25.10
N VAL A 4 5.04 29.94 -24.12
CA VAL A 4 4.72 29.00 -23.05
C VAL A 4 3.83 27.91 -23.66
N GLY A 5 4.43 26.79 -24.01
CA GLY A 5 3.70 25.60 -24.43
C GLY A 5 2.86 25.09 -23.26
N MET A 6 1.56 25.34 -23.29
CA MET A 6 0.60 24.66 -22.42
C MET A 6 0.55 23.19 -22.86
N PHE A 7 1.22 22.32 -22.10
CA PHE A 7 0.98 20.89 -22.17
C PHE A 7 -0.40 20.60 -21.55
N THR A 8 -1.43 20.64 -22.38
CA THR A 8 -2.71 20.00 -22.08
C THR A 8 -2.54 18.49 -22.21
N GLY A 9 -1.78 17.90 -21.32
CA GLY A 9 -1.78 16.47 -21.12
C GLY A 9 -3.11 16.10 -20.47
N CYS A 10 -3.85 15.19 -21.08
CA CYS A 10 -4.99 14.53 -20.48
C CYS A 10 -4.51 13.83 -19.19
N GLY A 11 -4.48 14.58 -18.08
CA GLY A 11 -3.81 14.20 -16.86
C GLY A 11 -4.65 13.19 -16.09
N THR A 12 -4.18 11.96 -16.04
CA THR A 12 -4.65 11.01 -15.02
C THR A 12 -4.45 11.69 -13.66
N SER A 13 -5.55 11.95 -12.96
CA SER A 13 -5.49 12.54 -11.64
C SER A 13 -5.06 11.45 -10.63
N TYR A 14 -3.92 11.65 -9.98
CA TYR A 14 -3.44 10.81 -8.88
C TYR A 14 -3.90 11.37 -7.53
N LYS A 15 -5.15 11.86 -7.47
CA LYS A 15 -5.73 12.32 -6.20
C LYS A 15 -6.08 11.13 -5.32
N ALA A 16 -5.76 11.25 -4.06
CA ALA A 16 -6.08 10.28 -3.03
C ALA A 16 -6.40 11.04 -1.72
N ASP A 17 -7.30 10.49 -0.92
CA ASP A 17 -7.65 11.04 0.39
C ASP A 17 -6.77 10.44 1.50
N GLU A 18 -6.10 9.33 1.19
CA GLU A 18 -5.14 8.60 2.01
C GLU A 18 -3.90 8.29 1.18
N SER A 19 -2.76 8.06 1.84
CA SER A 19 -1.50 7.72 1.16
C SER A 19 -1.70 6.53 0.23
N THR A 20 -1.32 6.70 -1.05
CA THR A 20 -1.62 5.73 -2.11
C THR A 20 -0.45 5.62 -3.09
N VAL A 21 -0.04 4.40 -3.37
CA VAL A 21 0.92 4.05 -4.42
C VAL A 21 0.17 3.56 -5.66
N PHE A 22 0.35 4.24 -6.78
CA PHE A 22 -0.26 3.91 -8.08
C PHE A 22 0.76 3.16 -8.93
N VAL A 23 0.42 1.93 -9.33
CA VAL A 23 1.22 1.12 -10.25
C VAL A 23 0.63 1.25 -11.65
N LEU A 24 1.40 1.79 -12.58
CA LEU A 24 0.96 2.08 -13.93
C LEU A 24 1.26 0.93 -14.90
N LYS A 25 0.54 0.87 -16.02
CA LYS A 25 0.72 -0.21 -17.03
C LYS A 25 2.11 -0.25 -17.65
N ASP A 26 2.78 0.89 -17.72
CA ASP A 26 4.13 1.03 -18.28
C ASP A 26 5.25 0.80 -17.25
N GLY A 27 4.89 0.30 -16.06
CA GLY A 27 5.83 0.00 -14.98
C GLY A 27 6.26 1.23 -14.16
N LYS A 28 5.77 2.42 -14.51
CA LYS A 28 6.00 3.62 -13.69
C LYS A 28 5.17 3.57 -12.41
N ILE A 29 5.69 4.22 -11.40
CA ILE A 29 5.04 4.37 -10.10
C ILE A 29 4.72 5.85 -9.86
N VAL A 30 3.60 6.09 -9.20
CA VAL A 30 3.29 7.41 -8.65
C VAL A 30 2.87 7.20 -7.20
N SER A 31 3.47 7.91 -6.26
CA SER A 31 2.93 7.99 -4.90
C SER A 31 2.16 9.30 -4.71
N THR A 32 1.13 9.24 -3.91
CA THR A 32 0.48 10.41 -3.31
C THR A 32 0.45 10.18 -1.82
N ASP A 33 1.29 10.92 -1.12
CA ASP A 33 1.44 10.84 0.32
C ASP A 33 0.58 11.92 0.96
N VAL A 34 -0.25 11.52 1.91
CA VAL A 34 -1.21 12.39 2.60
C VAL A 34 -0.90 12.37 4.08
N GLU A 35 -0.42 13.49 4.59
CA GLU A 35 0.02 13.62 5.97
C GLU A 35 -0.72 14.75 6.68
N ASN A 36 -0.82 14.64 8.00
CA ASN A 36 -1.29 15.74 8.83
C ASN A 36 -0.27 16.87 8.79
N PHE A 37 -0.73 18.06 8.50
CA PHE A 37 0.13 19.24 8.37
C PHE A 37 -0.47 20.39 9.18
N ASP A 38 0.34 20.97 10.07
CA ASP A 38 -0.03 22.17 10.81
C ASP A 38 0.82 23.34 10.32
N GLU A 39 0.20 24.25 9.58
CA GLU A 39 0.86 25.44 9.03
C GLU A 39 1.51 26.35 10.07
N LYS A 40 1.08 26.27 11.32
CA LYS A 40 1.67 27.04 12.41
C LYS A 40 2.99 26.47 12.90
N THR A 41 3.21 25.19 12.65
CA THR A 41 4.37 24.44 13.12
C THR A 41 5.37 24.18 12.00
N TYR A 42 4.92 24.07 10.74
CA TYR A 42 5.74 23.68 9.60
C TYR A 42 5.86 24.80 8.56
N ASP A 43 7.09 24.98 8.03
CA ASP A 43 7.39 25.90 6.95
C ASP A 43 7.11 25.26 5.58
N LYS A 44 6.14 25.81 4.83
CA LYS A 44 5.76 25.34 3.49
C LYS A 44 6.87 25.51 2.45
N ASP A 45 7.55 26.62 2.50
CA ASP A 45 8.61 26.93 1.52
C ASP A 45 9.83 26.06 1.81
N GLY A 46 10.17 25.85 3.06
CA GLY A 46 11.20 24.92 3.49
C GLY A 46 10.89 23.49 3.09
N LEU A 47 9.64 23.01 3.23
CA LEU A 47 9.23 21.67 2.78
C LEU A 47 9.40 21.53 1.26
N LYS A 48 8.98 22.53 0.48
CA LYS A 48 9.11 22.49 -0.98
C LYS A 48 10.56 22.48 -1.44
N GLU A 49 11.40 23.28 -0.81
CA GLU A 49 12.84 23.31 -1.09
C GLU A 49 13.49 21.97 -0.73
N TYR A 50 13.17 21.41 0.43
CA TYR A 50 13.64 20.10 0.87
C TYR A 50 13.31 19.03 -0.15
N VAL A 51 12.02 18.86 -0.51
CA VAL A 51 11.57 17.85 -1.48
C VAL A 51 12.28 18.01 -2.82
N LYS A 52 12.45 19.26 -3.29
CA LYS A 52 13.15 19.53 -4.54
C LYS A 52 14.61 19.10 -4.46
N ASN A 53 15.31 19.44 -3.38
CA ASN A 53 16.71 19.09 -3.19
C ASN A 53 16.94 17.58 -3.12
N GLU A 54 16.04 16.84 -2.45
CA GLU A 54 16.09 15.38 -2.41
C GLU A 54 15.92 14.78 -3.81
N ILE A 55 14.94 15.27 -4.58
CA ILE A 55 14.71 14.82 -5.97
C ILE A 55 15.91 15.13 -6.86
N ASP A 56 16.46 16.33 -6.78
CA ASP A 56 17.61 16.75 -7.58
C ASP A 56 18.84 15.91 -7.24
N THR A 57 19.10 15.69 -5.95
CA THR A 57 20.22 14.84 -5.46
C THR A 57 20.07 13.39 -5.93
N TYR A 58 18.85 12.82 -5.88
CA TYR A 58 18.60 11.49 -6.38
C TYR A 58 18.83 11.40 -7.89
N ASN A 59 18.29 12.35 -8.65
CA ASN A 59 18.40 12.39 -10.11
C ASN A 59 19.83 12.58 -10.62
N GLU A 60 20.68 13.29 -9.89
CA GLU A 60 22.12 13.43 -10.20
C GLU A 60 22.83 12.07 -10.18
N LYS A 61 22.46 11.17 -9.26
CA LYS A 61 23.06 9.86 -9.08
C LYS A 61 22.44 8.78 -9.98
N ASN A 62 21.10 8.84 -10.20
CA ASN A 62 20.34 7.77 -10.83
C ASN A 62 19.81 8.12 -12.23
N GLY A 63 20.11 9.31 -12.71
CA GLY A 63 19.75 9.80 -14.03
C GLY A 63 18.56 10.76 -14.01
N LYS A 64 18.63 11.74 -14.90
CA LYS A 64 17.63 12.81 -15.00
C LYS A 64 16.22 12.25 -15.21
N GLY A 65 15.28 12.66 -14.35
CA GLY A 65 13.87 12.27 -14.44
C GLY A 65 13.56 10.88 -13.90
N SER A 66 14.48 10.25 -13.16
CA SER A 66 14.18 9.03 -12.39
C SER A 66 13.07 9.29 -11.38
N VAL A 67 13.11 10.43 -10.71
CA VAL A 67 12.09 10.91 -9.79
C VAL A 67 11.64 12.31 -10.20
N SER A 68 10.37 12.64 -10.08
CA SER A 68 9.85 13.95 -10.41
C SER A 68 8.68 14.36 -9.51
N LEU A 69 8.75 15.58 -8.96
CA LEU A 69 7.64 16.19 -8.25
C LEU A 69 6.48 16.46 -9.21
N LYS A 70 5.30 15.94 -8.92
CA LYS A 70 4.07 16.22 -9.65
C LYS A 70 3.24 17.30 -8.98
N LYS A 71 3.11 17.21 -7.67
CA LYS A 71 2.34 18.17 -6.88
C LYS A 71 2.84 18.18 -5.44
N LEU A 72 2.89 19.35 -4.85
CA LEU A 72 2.92 19.55 -3.42
C LEU A 72 1.81 20.54 -3.09
N ASP A 73 0.87 20.12 -2.28
CA ASP A 73 -0.27 20.93 -1.81
C ASP A 73 -0.26 20.89 -0.28
N THR A 74 -0.20 22.06 0.32
CA THR A 74 -0.22 22.21 1.77
C THR A 74 -1.45 23.00 2.15
N GLY A 75 -2.46 22.31 2.67
CA GLY A 75 -3.63 22.95 3.26
C GLY A 75 -3.44 23.22 4.75
N GLU A 76 -4.45 23.78 5.40
CA GLU A 76 -4.38 24.13 6.84
C GLU A 76 -4.09 22.93 7.76
N LYS A 77 -4.54 21.74 7.38
CA LYS A 77 -4.48 20.52 8.23
C LYS A 77 -3.84 19.32 7.55
N LYS A 78 -3.64 19.36 6.24
CA LYS A 78 -3.09 18.25 5.45
C LYS A 78 -2.09 18.75 4.44
N ALA A 79 -0.98 18.03 4.32
CA ALA A 79 -0.09 18.12 3.18
C ALA A 79 -0.34 16.94 2.24
N THR A 80 -0.28 17.19 0.95
CA THR A 80 -0.38 16.16 -0.09
C THR A 80 0.81 16.30 -1.02
N LEU A 81 1.66 15.28 -1.05
CA LEU A 81 2.85 15.21 -1.89
C LEU A 81 2.64 14.13 -2.96
N THR A 82 2.68 14.50 -4.23
CA THR A 82 2.60 13.55 -5.35
C THR A 82 3.92 13.52 -6.10
N ILE A 83 4.56 12.36 -6.13
CA ILE A 83 5.83 12.11 -6.79
C ILE A 83 5.66 10.99 -7.83
N ALA A 84 6.29 11.14 -8.98
CA ALA A 84 6.38 10.09 -9.98
C ALA A 84 7.81 9.54 -10.06
N TYR A 85 7.89 8.22 -10.17
CA TYR A 85 9.10 7.42 -10.27
C TYR A 85 9.09 6.69 -11.62
N ARG A 86 10.23 6.66 -12.28
CA ARG A 86 10.37 6.01 -13.58
C ARG A 86 10.18 4.49 -13.49
N THR A 87 10.61 3.89 -12.37
CA THR A 87 10.54 2.46 -12.09
C THR A 87 10.17 2.18 -10.63
N ALA A 88 9.80 0.93 -10.32
CA ALA A 88 9.64 0.46 -8.94
C ALA A 88 10.96 0.53 -8.16
N GLU A 89 12.09 0.28 -8.82
CA GLU A 89 13.43 0.41 -8.20
C GLU A 89 13.74 1.86 -7.81
N ASP A 90 13.36 2.84 -8.66
CA ASP A 90 13.51 4.26 -8.30
C ASP A 90 12.65 4.62 -7.08
N TYR A 91 11.42 4.07 -6.97
CA TYR A 91 10.57 4.25 -5.80
C TYR A 91 11.23 3.67 -4.56
N GLN A 92 11.68 2.41 -4.64
CA GLN A 92 12.31 1.70 -3.52
C GLN A 92 13.54 2.45 -3.01
N LYS A 93 14.44 2.85 -3.90
CA LYS A 93 15.68 3.54 -3.52
C LYS A 93 15.45 4.95 -2.99
N PHE A 94 14.45 5.66 -3.50
CA PHE A 94 14.15 7.02 -3.08
C PHE A 94 13.48 7.07 -1.71
N ASN A 95 12.57 6.12 -1.42
CA ASN A 95 11.78 6.09 -0.20
C ASN A 95 12.35 5.13 0.87
N ASP A 96 13.37 4.35 0.54
CA ASP A 96 13.87 3.25 1.40
C ASP A 96 12.76 2.26 1.78
N MET A 97 11.85 2.01 0.84
CA MET A 97 10.68 1.14 1.04
C MET A 97 10.60 0.10 -0.07
N GLU A 98 10.38 -1.17 0.29
CA GLU A 98 10.29 -2.24 -0.69
C GLU A 98 9.10 -2.05 -1.63
N LEU A 99 9.38 -2.07 -2.92
CA LEU A 99 8.38 -2.15 -3.98
C LEU A 99 8.95 -2.94 -5.16
N TYR A 100 8.28 -4.02 -5.50
CA TYR A 100 8.59 -4.82 -6.68
C TYR A 100 7.37 -4.90 -7.60
N THR A 101 7.60 -4.88 -8.91
CA THR A 101 6.57 -5.12 -9.93
C THR A 101 7.15 -5.98 -11.06
N GLY A 102 6.43 -7.02 -11.47
CA GLY A 102 6.89 -7.94 -12.53
C GLY A 102 5.86 -9.03 -12.81
N SER A 103 6.28 -10.09 -13.51
CA SER A 103 5.53 -11.34 -13.59
C SER A 103 5.78 -12.22 -12.37
N VAL A 104 4.95 -13.24 -12.18
CA VAL A 104 5.15 -14.25 -11.12
C VAL A 104 6.53 -14.92 -11.27
N ALA A 105 6.91 -15.31 -12.48
CA ALA A 105 8.19 -15.96 -12.72
C ALA A 105 9.39 -15.05 -12.39
N GLU A 106 9.31 -13.77 -12.75
CA GLU A 106 10.36 -12.79 -12.41
C GLU A 106 10.42 -12.54 -10.90
N ALA A 107 9.29 -12.52 -10.21
CA ALA A 107 9.26 -12.38 -8.75
C ALA A 107 9.91 -13.58 -8.05
N LEU A 108 9.60 -14.81 -8.48
CA LEU A 108 10.26 -16.02 -7.97
C LEU A 108 11.77 -16.01 -8.23
N ALA A 109 12.18 -15.58 -9.44
CA ALA A 109 13.59 -15.45 -9.77
C ALA A 109 14.31 -14.37 -8.94
N ALA A 110 13.59 -13.33 -8.53
CA ALA A 110 14.08 -12.30 -7.62
C ALA A 110 14.12 -12.72 -6.14
N GLY A 111 13.67 -13.95 -5.82
CA GLY A 111 13.71 -14.52 -4.46
C GLY A 111 12.44 -14.32 -3.64
N TYR A 112 11.37 -13.78 -4.22
CA TYR A 112 10.08 -13.70 -3.52
C TYR A 112 9.44 -15.08 -3.43
N SER A 113 8.89 -15.44 -2.25
CA SER A 113 8.08 -16.64 -2.07
C SER A 113 6.59 -16.32 -2.04
N PHE A 114 5.77 -17.31 -2.37
CA PHE A 114 4.30 -17.20 -2.30
C PHE A 114 3.73 -18.28 -1.37
N ASP A 115 4.39 -18.49 -0.23
CA ASP A 115 4.02 -19.51 0.76
C ASP A 115 2.95 -19.03 1.75
N GLY A 116 2.55 -17.75 1.67
CA GLY A 116 1.53 -17.15 2.54
C GLY A 116 0.10 -17.57 2.20
N SER A 117 -0.84 -17.05 2.97
CA SER A 117 -2.27 -17.22 2.73
C SER A 117 -2.76 -16.19 1.71
N PHE A 118 -3.53 -16.64 0.71
CA PHE A 118 -4.05 -15.81 -0.36
C PHE A 118 -5.58 -15.90 -0.46
N ALA A 119 -6.16 -14.90 -1.10
CA ALA A 119 -7.54 -14.90 -1.51
C ALA A 119 -7.67 -14.47 -2.97
N SER A 120 -8.57 -15.11 -3.70
CA SER A 120 -9.03 -14.68 -5.01
C SER A 120 -10.09 -13.58 -4.85
N VAL A 121 -10.04 -12.58 -5.75
CA VAL A 121 -11.00 -11.49 -5.83
C VAL A 121 -11.69 -11.56 -7.19
N LYS A 122 -13.00 -11.78 -7.22
CA LYS A 122 -13.77 -11.85 -8.46
C LYS A 122 -15.10 -11.13 -8.31
N ASN A 123 -15.29 -10.03 -9.05
CA ASN A 123 -16.50 -9.20 -8.98
C ASN A 123 -16.83 -8.75 -7.54
N GLY A 124 -15.83 -8.37 -6.78
CA GLY A 124 -15.97 -7.96 -5.37
C GLY A 124 -16.17 -9.09 -4.38
N LYS A 125 -16.28 -10.34 -4.85
CA LYS A 125 -16.32 -11.53 -3.98
C LYS A 125 -14.90 -11.99 -3.67
N ILE A 126 -14.63 -12.21 -2.40
CA ILE A 126 -13.33 -12.63 -1.88
C ILE A 126 -13.45 -14.07 -1.42
N LYS A 127 -12.52 -14.93 -1.80
CA LYS A 127 -12.51 -16.32 -1.41
C LYS A 127 -11.08 -16.80 -1.18
N ALA A 128 -10.82 -17.46 -0.04
CA ALA A 128 -9.52 -18.06 0.22
C ALA A 128 -9.09 -18.99 -0.91
N CYS A 129 -7.82 -18.96 -1.27
CA CYS A 129 -7.23 -19.82 -2.29
C CYS A 129 -5.76 -20.14 -1.97
N GLU A 130 -5.27 -21.20 -2.58
CA GLU A 130 -3.85 -21.55 -2.56
C GLU A 130 -3.07 -20.76 -3.61
N SER A 131 -1.77 -20.58 -3.40
CA SER A 131 -0.89 -19.88 -4.36
C SER A 131 -0.82 -20.58 -5.72
N SER A 132 -1.04 -21.89 -5.80
CA SER A 132 -1.12 -22.65 -7.06
C SER A 132 -2.18 -22.11 -8.02
N ALA A 133 -3.18 -21.36 -7.52
CA ALA A 133 -4.22 -20.76 -8.36
C ALA A 133 -3.68 -19.72 -9.38
N PHE A 134 -2.46 -19.19 -9.14
CA PHE A 134 -1.87 -18.13 -9.97
C PHE A 134 -0.40 -18.35 -10.34
N LEU A 135 0.30 -19.26 -9.67
CA LEU A 135 1.75 -19.46 -9.91
C LEU A 135 2.05 -19.84 -11.37
N ASP A 136 1.16 -20.58 -12.02
CA ASP A 136 1.30 -21.03 -13.39
C ASP A 136 0.65 -20.07 -14.42
N ASP A 137 0.01 -18.98 -13.97
CA ASP A 137 -0.61 -18.01 -14.86
C ASP A 137 0.39 -16.94 -15.30
N SER A 138 0.94 -17.14 -16.50
CA SER A 138 1.91 -16.22 -17.12
C SER A 138 1.34 -14.83 -17.44
N SER A 139 0.02 -14.65 -17.40
CA SER A 139 -0.64 -13.35 -17.63
C SER A 139 -0.68 -12.50 -16.37
N CYS A 140 -0.54 -13.11 -15.18
CA CYS A 140 -0.54 -12.41 -13.92
C CYS A 140 0.69 -11.52 -13.73
N LYS A 141 0.43 -10.29 -13.30
CA LYS A 141 1.44 -9.35 -12.81
C LYS A 141 1.42 -9.33 -11.30
N VAL A 142 2.59 -9.12 -10.71
CA VAL A 142 2.79 -9.12 -9.27
C VAL A 142 3.20 -7.72 -8.82
N VAL A 143 2.64 -7.28 -7.70
CA VAL A 143 3.17 -6.19 -6.89
C VAL A 143 3.52 -6.76 -5.52
N VAL A 144 4.74 -6.52 -5.07
CA VAL A 144 5.19 -6.76 -3.69
C VAL A 144 5.54 -5.41 -3.09
N ILE A 145 4.99 -5.08 -1.95
CA ILE A 145 5.21 -3.80 -1.29
C ILE A 145 5.16 -3.97 0.23
N ARG A 146 5.98 -3.19 0.94
CA ARG A 146 5.90 -3.00 2.39
C ARG A 146 5.40 -1.60 2.72
N GLY A 147 4.71 -1.49 3.84
CA GLY A 147 4.25 -0.22 4.39
C GLY A 147 2.75 -0.15 4.61
N ASN A 148 2.32 0.89 5.32
CA ASN A 148 0.91 1.20 5.56
C ASN A 148 0.43 2.20 4.49
N THR A 149 -0.14 1.70 3.41
CA THR A 149 -0.56 2.53 2.27
C THR A 149 -1.65 1.83 1.45
N ASN A 150 -2.38 2.59 0.68
CA ASN A 150 -3.21 2.02 -0.36
C ASN A 150 -2.38 1.74 -1.61
N VAL A 151 -2.67 0.65 -2.29
CA VAL A 151 -2.05 0.35 -3.59
C VAL A 151 -3.11 0.26 -4.65
N LYS A 152 -2.95 1.09 -5.68
CA LYS A 152 -3.88 1.15 -6.82
C LYS A 152 -3.19 0.76 -8.10
N VAL A 153 -3.72 -0.27 -8.77
CA VAL A 153 -3.20 -0.77 -10.04
C VAL A 153 -4.07 -0.34 -11.23
N LYS A 154 -3.50 -0.33 -12.42
CA LYS A 154 -4.24 -0.07 -13.67
C LYS A 154 -4.91 -1.32 -14.27
N GLY A 155 -4.81 -2.45 -13.60
CA GLY A 155 -5.47 -3.70 -13.94
C GLY A 155 -6.65 -3.99 -13.00
N THR A 156 -7.09 -5.24 -13.00
CA THR A 156 -8.04 -5.76 -12.03
C THR A 156 -7.29 -6.69 -11.07
N ILE A 157 -7.44 -6.46 -9.79
CA ILE A 157 -6.83 -7.31 -8.75
C ILE A 157 -7.57 -8.63 -8.74
N CYS A 158 -6.82 -9.73 -8.94
CA CYS A 158 -7.36 -11.09 -8.99
C CYS A 158 -7.01 -11.90 -7.74
N TYR A 159 -5.83 -11.66 -7.16
CA TYR A 159 -5.34 -12.38 -5.99
C TYR A 159 -4.64 -11.43 -5.04
N VAL A 160 -4.78 -11.67 -3.74
CA VAL A 160 -4.20 -10.81 -2.70
C VAL A 160 -3.74 -11.68 -1.53
N SER A 161 -2.59 -11.35 -0.93
CA SER A 161 -2.21 -11.86 0.38
C SER A 161 -3.26 -11.43 1.41
N THR A 162 -3.67 -12.33 2.29
CA THR A 162 -4.77 -12.07 3.23
C THR A 162 -4.34 -11.34 4.50
N THR A 163 -3.04 -11.32 4.78
CA THR A 163 -2.48 -10.70 5.99
C THR A 163 -2.24 -9.21 5.76
N ASN A 164 -2.65 -8.39 6.70
CA ASN A 164 -2.49 -6.93 6.69
C ASN A 164 -3.13 -6.22 5.48
N THR A 165 -4.15 -6.82 4.90
CA THR A 165 -4.83 -6.29 3.71
C THR A 165 -6.32 -6.14 3.91
N SER A 166 -6.91 -5.17 3.20
CA SER A 166 -8.35 -4.94 3.11
C SER A 166 -8.72 -4.57 1.67
N TYR A 167 -9.84 -5.10 1.20
CA TYR A 167 -10.37 -4.81 -0.13
C TYR A 167 -11.05 -3.44 -0.14
N VAL A 168 -10.66 -2.58 -1.06
CA VAL A 168 -11.29 -1.27 -1.27
C VAL A 168 -12.16 -1.30 -2.54
N ASP A 169 -11.56 -1.63 -3.67
CA ASP A 169 -12.25 -1.78 -4.96
C ASP A 169 -11.48 -2.74 -5.89
N ALA A 170 -11.99 -2.97 -7.11
CA ALA A 170 -11.39 -3.89 -8.08
C ALA A 170 -9.94 -3.53 -8.49
N GLN A 171 -9.47 -2.36 -8.16
CA GLN A 171 -8.14 -1.85 -8.50
C GLN A 171 -7.31 -1.44 -7.28
N THR A 172 -7.91 -1.45 -6.07
CA THR A 172 -7.30 -0.87 -4.86
C THR A 172 -7.37 -1.84 -3.69
N ILE A 173 -6.22 -2.08 -3.07
CA ILE A 173 -6.07 -2.76 -1.78
C ILE A 173 -5.48 -1.77 -0.79
N ALA A 174 -6.05 -1.72 0.41
CA ALA A 174 -5.45 -1.04 1.54
C ALA A 174 -4.53 -2.02 2.29
N ILE A 175 -3.36 -1.56 2.64
CA ILE A 175 -2.39 -2.29 3.46
C ILE A 175 -2.35 -1.61 4.81
N LYS A 176 -2.69 -2.36 5.85
CA LYS A 176 -2.70 -1.87 7.22
C LYS A 176 -2.45 -3.02 8.18
N GLU A 177 -1.48 -2.83 9.06
CA GLU A 177 -1.14 -3.79 10.09
C GLU A 177 -2.37 -4.21 10.92
N GLY A 178 -2.45 -5.49 11.28
CA GLY A 178 -3.54 -6.06 12.07
C GLY A 178 -4.86 -6.26 11.31
N THR A 179 -4.93 -5.95 10.01
CA THR A 179 -6.11 -6.24 9.19
C THR A 179 -6.01 -7.62 8.54
N SER A 180 -7.15 -8.20 8.17
CA SER A 180 -7.19 -9.45 7.41
C SER A 180 -8.30 -9.40 6.37
N LEU A 181 -7.94 -9.70 5.12
CA LEU A 181 -8.86 -9.68 3.99
C LEU A 181 -10.04 -10.64 4.18
N LEU A 182 -9.83 -11.77 4.86
CA LEU A 182 -10.85 -12.79 5.11
C LEU A 182 -11.68 -12.54 6.39
N ALA A 183 -11.28 -11.60 7.25
CA ALA A 183 -12.04 -11.27 8.46
C ALA A 183 -13.38 -10.57 8.13
N ALA A 184 -13.48 -9.90 6.98
CA ALA A 184 -14.69 -9.23 6.52
C ALA A 184 -15.83 -10.19 6.13
N GLU A 185 -15.55 -11.47 5.81
CA GLU A 185 -16.59 -12.46 5.46
C GLU A 185 -17.39 -12.97 6.66
N LYS A 186 -16.86 -12.87 7.89
CA LYS A 186 -17.56 -13.32 9.10
C LYS A 186 -18.73 -12.43 9.53
N THR A 187 -18.88 -11.25 8.94
CA THR A 187 -19.91 -10.27 9.36
C THR A 187 -21.16 -10.30 8.49
N THR A 188 -21.21 -11.07 7.38
CA THR A 188 -22.35 -11.09 6.44
C THR A 188 -23.16 -12.38 6.46
N GLU A 189 -22.74 -13.42 7.19
CA GLU A 189 -23.53 -14.64 7.39
C GLU A 189 -23.81 -14.83 8.89
N GLY A 190 -24.86 -14.23 9.40
CA GLY A 190 -25.27 -14.50 10.78
C GLY A 190 -26.23 -13.52 11.38
N THR A 191 -27.38 -13.27 10.72
CA THR A 191 -28.57 -12.76 11.41
C THR A 191 -29.77 -13.61 11.03
N GLU A 192 -29.85 -14.81 11.56
CA GLU A 192 -31.10 -15.50 11.83
C GLU A 192 -31.03 -16.10 13.22
N SER A 193 -31.78 -15.47 14.08
CA SER A 193 -32.52 -15.93 15.24
C SER A 193 -32.14 -17.27 15.89
N ALA A 194 -31.70 -17.19 17.12
CA ALA A 194 -32.22 -18.12 18.17
C ALA A 194 -32.14 -17.47 19.54
N THR A 195 -33.27 -17.31 20.13
CA THR A 195 -33.61 -16.87 21.48
C THR A 195 -33.32 -17.98 22.52
N GLU A 196 -32.99 -17.57 23.78
CA GLU A 196 -33.03 -18.31 25.05
C GLU A 196 -31.94 -19.35 25.34
N ALA A 197 -31.27 -19.34 26.44
CA ALA A 197 -31.56 -19.22 27.85
C ALA A 197 -30.29 -19.37 28.73
N ALA A 198 -30.22 -18.55 29.71
CA ALA A 198 -29.78 -18.71 31.10
C ALA A 198 -28.58 -19.61 31.51
N GLY A 199 -27.68 -19.01 32.30
CA GLY A 199 -27.17 -19.67 33.51
C GLY A 199 -25.69 -19.55 33.82
N THR A 200 -25.32 -18.52 34.59
CA THR A 200 -24.45 -18.49 35.80
C THR A 200 -23.17 -19.36 35.83
N GLN A 201 -22.00 -18.78 35.96
CA GLN A 201 -21.26 -18.57 37.24
C GLN A 201 -19.88 -17.95 36.98
N ILE A 202 -19.52 -17.09 37.93
CA ILE A 202 -18.27 -16.37 38.09
C ILE A 202 -17.27 -17.30 38.81
N GLU A 203 -16.02 -17.34 38.36
CA GLU A 203 -14.90 -17.59 39.29
C GLU A 203 -13.73 -16.66 38.95
N GLU A 204 -13.46 -15.77 39.92
CA GLU A 204 -12.24 -14.98 40.01
C GLU A 204 -11.06 -15.89 40.38
N THR A 205 -9.96 -15.75 39.65
CA THR A 205 -8.66 -16.10 40.19
C THR A 205 -7.67 -14.97 39.91
N THR A 206 -7.36 -14.25 40.97
CA THR A 206 -6.24 -13.32 41.06
C THR A 206 -4.93 -14.10 41.00
N GLY A 207 -4.10 -13.78 40.00
CA GLY A 207 -2.70 -14.20 39.92
C GLY A 207 -1.82 -13.02 39.59
N ALA A 208 -1.05 -12.59 40.59
CA ALA A 208 -0.02 -11.57 40.43
C ALA A 208 1.07 -12.08 39.48
N VAL A 209 1.41 -11.31 38.46
CA VAL A 209 2.57 -11.55 37.60
C VAL A 209 3.56 -10.41 37.76
N SER A 210 4.78 -10.81 38.07
CA SER A 210 5.98 -10.00 38.26
C SER A 210 6.41 -9.26 37.00
N ASP A 211 6.85 -8.00 37.18
CA ASP A 211 7.68 -7.25 36.27
C ASP A 211 8.98 -8.02 35.95
N ASP A 212 9.14 -8.41 34.71
CA ASP A 212 10.41 -8.48 33.95
C ASP A 212 10.18 -9.28 32.67
N ASP A 213 9.78 -8.61 31.61
CA ASP A 213 10.08 -9.00 30.22
C ASP A 213 9.78 -7.78 29.32
N LEU A 214 10.80 -6.93 29.20
CA LEU A 214 10.88 -5.95 28.10
C LEU A 214 11.09 -6.74 26.81
N ILE A 215 10.01 -7.05 26.11
CA ILE A 215 10.10 -7.55 24.76
C ILE A 215 10.47 -6.36 23.88
N ASP A 216 11.67 -6.41 23.33
CA ASP A 216 12.14 -5.55 22.26
C ASP A 216 11.21 -5.79 21.04
N VAL A 217 10.24 -4.90 20.85
CA VAL A 217 9.36 -4.92 19.69
C VAL A 217 10.15 -4.33 18.53
N THR A 218 10.93 -5.17 17.87
CA THR A 218 11.38 -4.86 16.51
C THR A 218 10.12 -4.70 15.66
N GLU A 219 9.87 -3.49 15.18
CA GLU A 219 8.84 -3.18 14.20
C GLU A 219 9.01 -4.13 13.00
N GLN A 220 8.19 -5.18 12.94
CA GLN A 220 8.09 -6.01 11.75
C GLN A 220 7.25 -5.25 10.73
N GLU A 221 7.92 -4.57 9.80
CA GLU A 221 7.27 -4.01 8.62
C GLU A 221 6.51 -5.11 7.88
N SER A 222 5.23 -4.88 7.61
CA SER A 222 4.38 -5.85 6.94
C SER A 222 4.65 -5.88 5.43
N GLU A 223 5.17 -6.99 4.93
CA GLU A 223 5.29 -7.25 3.50
C GLU A 223 3.94 -7.75 2.96
N VAL A 224 3.42 -7.09 1.93
CA VAL A 224 2.16 -7.47 1.29
C VAL A 224 2.37 -7.76 -0.18
N LYS A 225 1.86 -8.91 -0.61
CA LYS A 225 1.91 -9.39 -2.00
C LYS A 225 0.51 -9.44 -2.58
N PHE A 226 0.30 -8.83 -3.73
CA PHE A 226 -0.93 -8.95 -4.47
C PHE A 226 -0.67 -8.92 -5.97
N GLN A 227 -1.66 -9.40 -6.76
CA GLN A 227 -1.53 -9.63 -8.19
C GLN A 227 -2.71 -9.05 -8.95
N PHE A 228 -2.46 -8.63 -10.19
CA PHE A 228 -3.45 -8.00 -11.05
C PHE A 228 -3.24 -8.37 -12.54
#